data_79c3073ac86913bc0cade551a3932b97
#
_entry.id   79c3073ac86913bc0cade551a3932b97
#
_cell.length_a   1.000
_cell.length_b   1.000
_cell.length_c   1.000
_cell.angle_alpha   90.00
_cell.angle_beta   90.00
_cell.angle_gamma   90.00
#
_symmetry.space_group_name_H-M   'P 1'
#
loop_
_entity.id
_entity.type
_entity.pdbx_description
1 polymer ?
#
loop_
_entity_poly.entity_id
_entity_poly.type
_entity_poly.pdbx_seq_one_letter_code
_entity_poly.pdbx_strand_id
1 'polypeptide(L)'
;MNKKYAELDFPAWFDGKDVNEAAFCREFLSKNKLIYADNAFFTPDGRLTDPLLLKEKIYAELECCAAKNIPRTISNIVEIMKLAAHAESFPPKPDEIHVQNGTLRIDGSFLAGRPEIVRSRFPVAYNPQAEKPVVWLRFLSDLLYPEDIPTFQEYIGYCLVPSTKGQRMMILKGEGGEGKSQIGPVLARLFGCNMKDGSIAKISDNRFARADLEHIHLLVDDDMKMEALKQTNYVKSIVTAQGKMDLERKSVQSYQGWMYARLLAFSNGDLQSLYDRSNGFYRRQLILTTKEKPVNRVYDPDIAEKMKREVEGVFLWAFEGLQRLAANSFRFTESPRTLNNREYIKRDANNAIDFMESSGYIRLKADMSVTSKELYAIYGIWCDENGLTPIRQRSFSDFLMRNLKTYNLEHTNTVTNATGRRVWGYLGIEPLISPRISENWGKSLCTYVPES
;
A
#
# COMPACT_ATOMS: atom_id res chain seq x y z
N MET A 1 -7.80 -22.27 -61.80
CA MET A 1 -7.16 -22.80 -60.58
C MET A 1 -5.65 -22.79 -60.77
N ASN A 2 -4.95 -21.91 -60.08
CA ASN A 2 -3.50 -21.70 -60.28
C ASN A 2 -2.69 -22.83 -59.70
N LYS A 3 -1.93 -23.58 -60.51
CA LYS A 3 -1.02 -24.64 -60.15
C LYS A 3 0.20 -24.24 -59.30
N LYS A 4 0.20 -23.02 -58.71
CA LYS A 4 1.35 -22.49 -57.96
C LYS A 4 1.31 -22.71 -56.43
N TYR A 5 0.27 -23.35 -55.89
CA TYR A 5 0.11 -23.57 -54.46
C TYR A 5 0.15 -25.04 -54.02
N ALA A 6 0.60 -25.96 -54.90
CA ALA A 6 0.54 -27.41 -54.66
C ALA A 6 1.73 -27.97 -53.81
N GLU A 7 2.66 -27.16 -53.29
CA GLU A 7 3.82 -27.57 -52.53
C GLU A 7 4.05 -26.76 -51.25
N LEU A 8 3.09 -25.96 -50.82
CA LEU A 8 3.17 -25.32 -49.51
C LEU A 8 2.54 -26.24 -48.48
N ASP A 9 3.35 -26.84 -47.60
CA ASP A 9 2.91 -27.64 -46.47
C ASP A 9 2.27 -26.68 -45.44
N PHE A 10 0.96 -26.44 -45.60
CA PHE A 10 0.22 -25.55 -44.71
C PHE A 10 0.04 -26.20 -43.34
N PRO A 11 0.05 -25.40 -42.26
CA PRO A 11 -0.32 -25.91 -40.95
C PRO A 11 -1.70 -26.53 -40.94
N ALA A 12 -1.92 -27.58 -40.14
CA ALA A 12 -3.17 -28.34 -40.09
C ALA A 12 -4.42 -27.50 -39.79
N TRP A 13 -4.23 -26.30 -39.23
CA TRP A 13 -5.30 -25.32 -38.92
C TRP A 13 -5.62 -24.37 -40.07
N PHE A 14 -4.92 -24.47 -41.22
CA PHE A 14 -5.19 -23.61 -42.40
C PHE A 14 -5.45 -24.47 -43.64
N ASP A 15 -6.59 -24.25 -44.27
CA ASP A 15 -7.00 -25.03 -45.47
C ASP A 15 -6.60 -24.39 -46.80
N GLY A 16 -5.73 -23.39 -46.76
CA GLY A 16 -5.33 -22.59 -47.95
C GLY A 16 -6.24 -21.39 -48.23
N LYS A 17 -7.31 -21.19 -47.42
CA LYS A 17 -8.26 -20.07 -47.58
C LYS A 17 -8.68 -19.52 -46.19
N ASP A 18 -9.12 -20.36 -45.31
CA ASP A 18 -9.69 -20.01 -44.04
C ASP A 18 -8.89 -20.64 -42.87
N VAL A 19 -8.88 -19.97 -41.72
CA VAL A 19 -8.24 -20.44 -40.48
C VAL A 19 -9.24 -21.19 -39.64
N ASN A 20 -8.94 -22.43 -39.26
CA ASN A 20 -9.65 -23.15 -38.22
C ASN A 20 -9.12 -22.66 -36.85
N GLU A 21 -9.79 -21.66 -36.28
CA GLU A 21 -9.38 -20.98 -35.05
C GLU A 21 -9.24 -21.94 -33.86
N ALA A 22 -10.12 -22.96 -33.75
CA ALA A 22 -10.05 -23.95 -32.67
C ALA A 22 -8.85 -24.90 -32.80
N ALA A 23 -8.51 -25.27 -34.04
CA ALA A 23 -7.33 -26.11 -34.31
C ALA A 23 -6.05 -25.31 -34.08
N PHE A 24 -6.02 -24.03 -34.50
CA PHE A 24 -4.93 -23.09 -34.20
C PHE A 24 -4.71 -22.98 -32.69
N CYS A 25 -5.76 -22.72 -31.90
CA CYS A 25 -5.64 -22.64 -30.44
C CYS A 25 -5.04 -23.89 -29.81
N ARG A 26 -5.47 -25.09 -30.23
CA ARG A 26 -4.89 -26.33 -29.72
C ARG A 26 -3.40 -26.46 -30.00
N GLU A 27 -2.98 -26.18 -31.23
CA GLU A 27 -1.58 -26.24 -31.62
C GLU A 27 -0.76 -25.13 -30.90
N PHE A 28 -1.26 -23.92 -30.85
CA PHE A 28 -0.61 -22.82 -30.15
C PHE A 28 -0.39 -23.13 -28.66
N LEU A 29 -1.41 -23.66 -27.97
CA LEU A 29 -1.33 -24.00 -26.55
C LEU A 29 -0.42 -25.22 -26.29
N SER A 30 -0.23 -26.11 -27.27
CA SER A 30 0.72 -27.22 -27.16
C SER A 30 2.19 -26.73 -27.16
N LYS A 31 2.46 -25.64 -27.89
CA LYS A 31 3.80 -25.02 -28.00
C LYS A 31 4.04 -23.97 -26.92
N ASN A 32 2.98 -23.31 -26.46
CA ASN A 32 3.06 -22.17 -25.52
C ASN A 32 2.33 -22.51 -24.23
N LYS A 33 3.06 -22.57 -23.11
CA LYS A 33 2.47 -22.73 -21.79
C LYS A 33 1.71 -21.46 -21.42
N LEU A 34 0.38 -21.54 -21.38
CA LEU A 34 -0.52 -20.42 -21.13
C LEU A 34 -1.75 -20.91 -20.36
N ILE A 35 -2.18 -20.16 -19.34
CA ILE A 35 -3.49 -20.34 -18.70
C ILE A 35 -4.21 -18.98 -18.65
N TYR A 36 -5.54 -19.05 -18.61
CA TYR A 36 -6.41 -17.90 -18.36
C TYR A 36 -7.15 -18.11 -17.04
N ALA A 37 -6.90 -17.21 -16.09
CA ALA A 37 -7.53 -17.21 -14.77
C ALA A 37 -7.67 -15.76 -14.26
N ASP A 38 -8.66 -15.50 -13.40
CA ASP A 38 -8.86 -14.19 -12.76
C ASP A 38 -8.76 -13.01 -13.77
N ASN A 39 -9.40 -13.16 -14.95
CA ASN A 39 -9.44 -12.17 -16.05
C ASN A 39 -8.06 -11.81 -16.66
N ALA A 40 -7.06 -12.66 -16.53
CA ALA A 40 -5.73 -12.45 -17.08
C ALA A 40 -5.13 -13.75 -17.64
N PHE A 41 -4.24 -13.60 -18.63
CA PHE A 41 -3.38 -14.69 -19.08
C PHE A 41 -2.10 -14.75 -18.27
N PHE A 42 -1.66 -15.96 -17.95
CA PHE A 42 -0.42 -16.24 -17.23
C PHE A 42 0.46 -17.22 -18.00
N THR A 43 1.75 -16.99 -17.93
CA THR A 43 2.81 -17.76 -18.60
C THR A 43 3.87 -18.15 -17.57
N PRO A 44 4.92 -18.93 -17.94
CA PRO A 44 6.08 -19.13 -17.07
C PRO A 44 6.81 -17.82 -16.71
N ASP A 45 6.59 -16.73 -17.45
CA ASP A 45 7.17 -15.40 -17.16
C ASP A 45 6.29 -14.54 -16.24
N GLY A 46 5.16 -15.07 -15.82
CA GLY A 46 4.17 -14.37 -15.00
C GLY A 46 2.95 -13.90 -15.82
N ARG A 47 2.25 -12.95 -15.24
CA ARG A 47 1.08 -12.34 -15.87
C ARG A 47 1.45 -11.63 -17.18
N LEU A 48 0.67 -11.87 -18.20
CA LEU A 48 0.76 -11.12 -19.45
C LEU A 48 0.16 -9.73 -19.23
N THR A 49 1.03 -8.74 -19.06
CA THR A 49 0.62 -7.37 -18.71
C THR A 49 0.07 -6.57 -19.87
N ASP A 50 0.59 -6.84 -21.07
CA ASP A 50 0.13 -6.23 -22.31
C ASP A 50 -0.61 -7.26 -23.19
N PRO A 51 -1.93 -7.07 -23.42
CA PRO A 51 -2.69 -7.95 -24.33
C PRO A 51 -2.13 -7.95 -25.76
N LEU A 52 -1.38 -6.92 -26.17
CA LEU A 52 -0.78 -6.84 -27.49
C LEU A 52 0.27 -7.93 -27.71
N LEU A 53 1.06 -8.27 -26.67
CA LEU A 53 2.08 -9.31 -26.78
C LEU A 53 1.53 -10.69 -27.20
N LEU A 54 0.33 -11.06 -26.73
CA LEU A 54 -0.32 -12.29 -27.16
C LEU A 54 -0.79 -12.18 -28.62
N LYS A 55 -1.36 -11.03 -29.00
CA LYS A 55 -1.83 -10.78 -30.36
C LYS A 55 -0.67 -10.76 -31.36
N GLU A 56 0.48 -10.19 -30.98
CA GLU A 56 1.69 -10.22 -31.82
C GLU A 56 2.20 -11.64 -32.05
N LYS A 57 2.22 -12.50 -31.02
CA LYS A 57 2.60 -13.91 -31.17
C LYS A 57 1.62 -14.65 -32.09
N ILE A 58 0.31 -14.42 -31.93
CA ILE A 58 -0.72 -15.00 -32.81
C ILE A 58 -0.54 -14.51 -34.24
N TYR A 59 -0.32 -13.20 -34.41
CA TYR A 59 -0.10 -12.59 -35.71
C TYR A 59 1.11 -13.20 -36.43
N ALA A 60 2.24 -13.35 -35.73
CA ALA A 60 3.46 -13.92 -36.31
C ALA A 60 3.26 -15.36 -36.84
N GLU A 61 2.42 -16.18 -36.18
CA GLU A 61 2.08 -17.51 -36.68
C GLU A 61 1.09 -17.46 -37.85
N LEU A 62 0.18 -16.49 -37.89
CA LEU A 62 -0.81 -16.34 -38.99
C LEU A 62 -0.22 -15.67 -40.25
N GLU A 63 0.88 -14.92 -40.10
CA GLU A 63 1.46 -14.15 -41.22
C GLU A 63 1.87 -15.02 -42.43
N CYS A 64 2.33 -16.26 -42.15
CA CYS A 64 2.69 -17.23 -43.19
C CYS A 64 1.50 -17.68 -44.08
N CYS A 65 0.28 -17.46 -43.62
CA CYS A 65 -0.93 -18.01 -44.21
C CYS A 65 -1.82 -16.90 -44.78
N ALA A 66 -1.42 -15.94 -45.52
CA ALA A 66 -2.19 -14.90 -46.23
C ALA A 66 -3.72 -14.85 -45.91
N ALA A 67 -4.10 -15.04 -44.66
CA ALA A 67 -5.47 -15.15 -44.21
C ALA A 67 -6.23 -13.82 -44.37
N LYS A 68 -7.53 -13.92 -44.72
CA LYS A 68 -8.41 -12.74 -44.81
C LYS A 68 -8.84 -12.32 -43.39
N ASN A 69 -9.07 -11.01 -43.21
CA ASN A 69 -9.60 -10.44 -41.95
C ASN A 69 -8.77 -10.77 -40.67
N ILE A 70 -7.45 -10.78 -40.77
CA ILE A 70 -6.52 -11.12 -39.68
C ILE A 70 -6.90 -10.47 -38.31
N PRO A 71 -7.27 -9.18 -38.23
CA PRO A 71 -7.63 -8.58 -36.91
C PRO A 71 -8.84 -9.25 -36.25
N ARG A 72 -9.85 -9.67 -37.02
CA ARG A 72 -11.03 -10.36 -36.52
C ARG A 72 -10.66 -11.79 -36.08
N THR A 73 -9.89 -12.48 -36.92
CA THR A 73 -9.39 -13.84 -36.63
C THR A 73 -8.56 -13.84 -35.35
N ILE A 74 -7.64 -12.87 -35.14
CA ILE A 74 -6.87 -12.74 -33.89
C ILE A 74 -7.80 -12.54 -32.67
N SER A 75 -8.81 -11.67 -32.83
CA SER A 75 -9.77 -11.43 -31.75
C SER A 75 -10.56 -12.67 -31.37
N ASN A 76 -11.04 -13.43 -32.35
CA ASN A 76 -11.74 -14.71 -32.13
C ASN A 76 -10.82 -15.75 -31.47
N ILE A 77 -9.57 -15.87 -31.95
CA ILE A 77 -8.57 -16.77 -31.38
C ILE A 77 -8.34 -16.44 -29.89
N VAL A 78 -8.20 -15.17 -29.55
CA VAL A 78 -8.01 -14.78 -28.13
C VAL A 78 -9.23 -15.16 -27.27
N GLU A 79 -10.47 -14.98 -27.79
CA GLU A 79 -11.67 -15.41 -27.05
C GLU A 79 -11.74 -16.96 -26.90
N ILE A 80 -11.40 -17.71 -27.93
CA ILE A 80 -11.31 -19.18 -27.85
C ILE A 80 -10.20 -19.60 -26.87
N MET A 81 -9.04 -18.92 -26.87
CA MET A 81 -7.96 -19.20 -25.93
C MET A 81 -8.36 -18.99 -24.46
N LYS A 82 -9.21 -17.99 -24.18
CA LYS A 82 -9.74 -17.82 -22.80
C LYS A 82 -10.51 -19.05 -22.33
N LEU A 83 -11.25 -19.71 -23.23
CA LEU A 83 -11.98 -20.91 -22.91
C LEU A 83 -11.06 -22.15 -22.84
N ALA A 84 -10.20 -22.30 -23.86
CA ALA A 84 -9.33 -23.49 -23.98
C ALA A 84 -8.23 -23.53 -22.92
N ALA A 85 -7.75 -22.38 -22.45
CA ALA A 85 -6.72 -22.26 -21.42
C ALA A 85 -7.29 -21.92 -20.03
N HIS A 86 -8.62 -21.99 -19.86
CA HIS A 86 -9.26 -21.64 -18.59
C HIS A 86 -8.80 -22.53 -17.45
N ALA A 87 -8.41 -21.90 -16.33
CA ALA A 87 -8.13 -22.55 -15.07
C ALA A 87 -9.13 -22.05 -14.01
N GLU A 88 -9.84 -22.98 -13.36
CA GLU A 88 -10.87 -22.68 -12.36
C GLU A 88 -10.29 -21.94 -11.14
N SER A 89 -9.07 -22.28 -10.77
CA SER A 89 -8.38 -21.66 -9.63
C SER A 89 -6.89 -21.51 -9.89
N PHE A 90 -6.37 -20.33 -9.63
CA PHE A 90 -4.94 -20.03 -9.70
C PHE A 90 -4.55 -19.09 -8.57
N PRO A 91 -4.58 -19.53 -7.28
CA PRO A 91 -4.28 -18.68 -6.13
C PRO A 91 -2.81 -18.28 -6.07
N PRO A 92 -2.47 -17.12 -5.49
CA PRO A 92 -1.09 -16.77 -5.19
C PRO A 92 -0.52 -17.69 -4.13
N LYS A 93 0.77 -18.01 -4.24
CA LYS A 93 1.51 -18.84 -3.27
C LYS A 93 2.32 -17.91 -2.34
N PRO A 94 1.92 -17.75 -1.07
CA PRO A 94 2.47 -16.72 -0.18
C PRO A 94 3.89 -17.01 0.33
N ASP A 95 4.43 -18.19 0.09
CA ASP A 95 5.75 -18.68 0.49
C ASP A 95 6.73 -18.83 -0.66
N GLU A 96 6.30 -18.57 -1.91
CA GLU A 96 7.13 -18.74 -3.11
C GLU A 96 7.46 -17.37 -3.74
N ILE A 97 8.72 -17.25 -4.17
CA ILE A 97 9.27 -16.10 -4.92
C ILE A 97 9.79 -16.65 -6.25
N HIS A 98 9.14 -16.28 -7.34
CA HIS A 98 9.55 -16.74 -8.66
C HIS A 98 10.52 -15.74 -9.28
N VAL A 99 11.78 -16.17 -9.48
CA VAL A 99 12.87 -15.40 -10.06
C VAL A 99 13.22 -15.91 -11.45
N GLN A 100 14.11 -15.23 -12.19
CA GLN A 100 14.44 -15.57 -13.57
C GLN A 100 14.94 -17.03 -13.74
N ASN A 101 15.69 -17.55 -12.78
CA ASN A 101 16.32 -18.88 -12.87
C ASN A 101 15.63 -19.96 -12.01
N GLY A 102 14.51 -19.64 -11.34
CA GLY A 102 13.81 -20.64 -10.53
C GLY A 102 12.77 -20.10 -9.60
N THR A 103 12.47 -20.92 -8.57
CA THR A 103 11.55 -20.58 -7.48
C THR A 103 12.29 -20.70 -6.16
N LEU A 104 12.34 -19.62 -5.41
CA LEU A 104 12.91 -19.52 -4.07
C LEU A 104 11.77 -19.53 -3.06
N ARG A 105 11.89 -20.32 -1.98
CA ARG A 105 10.96 -20.32 -0.86
C ARG A 105 11.50 -19.50 0.30
N ILE A 106 10.60 -19.06 1.18
CA ILE A 106 10.99 -18.24 2.36
C ILE A 106 11.99 -18.99 3.25
N ASP A 107 11.93 -20.33 3.31
CA ASP A 107 12.86 -21.16 4.07
C ASP A 107 14.28 -21.22 3.47
N GLY A 108 14.48 -20.62 2.31
CA GLY A 108 15.76 -20.61 1.57
C GLY A 108 15.90 -21.75 0.58
N SER A 109 14.97 -22.69 0.49
CA SER A 109 15.01 -23.76 -0.51
C SER A 109 14.80 -23.18 -1.91
N PHE A 110 15.61 -23.63 -2.88
CA PHE A 110 15.59 -23.15 -4.26
C PHE A 110 15.37 -24.30 -5.24
N LEU A 111 14.36 -24.15 -6.08
CA LEU A 111 14.09 -25.05 -7.21
C LEU A 111 14.52 -24.34 -8.50
N ALA A 112 15.60 -24.82 -9.11
CA ALA A 112 16.10 -24.28 -10.37
C ALA A 112 15.19 -24.61 -11.55
N GLY A 113 15.15 -23.70 -12.54
CA GLY A 113 14.37 -23.86 -13.76
C GLY A 113 13.02 -23.12 -13.71
N ARG A 114 12.31 -23.11 -14.85
CA ARG A 114 11.07 -22.36 -15.05
C ARG A 114 9.97 -23.27 -15.60
N PRO A 115 9.67 -24.40 -14.95
CA PRO A 115 8.78 -25.40 -15.52
C PRO A 115 7.30 -24.99 -15.44
N GLU A 116 6.95 -24.10 -14.49
CA GLU A 116 5.57 -23.79 -14.13
C GLU A 116 5.13 -22.43 -14.61
N ILE A 117 3.83 -22.32 -14.89
CA ILE A 117 3.14 -21.04 -15.06
C ILE A 117 3.02 -20.40 -13.67
N VAL A 118 3.31 -19.11 -13.59
CA VAL A 118 3.33 -18.37 -12.31
C VAL A 118 2.55 -17.06 -12.42
N ARG A 119 2.06 -16.55 -11.28
CA ARG A 119 1.34 -15.26 -11.24
C ARG A 119 2.26 -14.07 -11.47
N SER A 120 3.43 -14.12 -10.91
CA SER A 120 4.44 -13.07 -10.99
C SER A 120 5.83 -13.68 -11.06
N ARG A 121 6.72 -13.06 -11.83
CA ARG A 121 8.14 -13.40 -11.86
C ARG A 121 8.95 -12.11 -11.74
N PHE A 122 9.93 -12.13 -10.85
CA PHE A 122 10.84 -11.01 -10.65
C PHE A 122 11.95 -11.04 -11.71
N PRO A 123 12.32 -9.89 -12.30
CA PRO A 123 13.35 -9.79 -13.34
C PRO A 123 14.77 -9.80 -12.76
N VAL A 124 15.02 -10.68 -11.79
CA VAL A 124 16.31 -10.91 -11.13
C VAL A 124 16.56 -12.40 -10.99
N ALA A 125 17.81 -12.84 -11.13
CA ALA A 125 18.21 -14.21 -10.85
C ALA A 125 18.52 -14.37 -9.35
N TYR A 126 18.17 -15.53 -8.79
CA TYR A 126 18.68 -15.91 -7.47
C TYR A 126 20.11 -16.41 -7.62
N ASN A 127 21.03 -15.70 -7.03
CA ASN A 127 22.45 -16.03 -6.98
C ASN A 127 22.91 -15.94 -5.50
N PRO A 128 23.03 -17.08 -4.80
CA PRO A 128 23.45 -17.07 -3.38
C PRO A 128 24.88 -16.57 -3.17
N GLN A 129 25.67 -16.44 -4.24
CA GLN A 129 27.04 -15.91 -4.24
C GLN A 129 27.09 -14.47 -4.79
N ALA A 130 25.94 -13.80 -4.96
CA ALA A 130 25.93 -12.42 -5.43
C ALA A 130 26.74 -11.50 -4.50
N GLU A 131 27.47 -10.60 -5.10
CA GLU A 131 28.27 -9.62 -4.35
C GLU A 131 27.38 -8.77 -3.44
N LYS A 132 27.93 -8.41 -2.29
CA LYS A 132 27.27 -7.51 -1.35
C LYS A 132 26.98 -6.18 -2.04
N PRO A 133 25.74 -5.63 -1.96
CA PRO A 133 25.37 -4.41 -2.66
C PRO A 133 25.92 -3.17 -1.92
N VAL A 134 27.18 -2.88 -2.11
CA VAL A 134 27.95 -1.88 -1.33
C VAL A 134 27.41 -0.47 -1.54
N VAL A 135 27.07 -0.11 -2.80
CA VAL A 135 26.56 1.23 -3.13
C VAL A 135 25.16 1.42 -2.52
N TRP A 136 24.30 0.40 -2.63
CA TRP A 136 22.96 0.39 -2.01
C TRP A 136 23.03 0.54 -0.49
N LEU A 137 23.87 -0.26 0.17
CA LEU A 137 24.00 -0.23 1.63
C LEU A 137 24.55 1.10 2.13
N ARG A 138 25.55 1.67 1.41
CA ARG A 138 26.09 2.99 1.73
C ARG A 138 25.00 4.06 1.55
N PHE A 139 24.27 4.03 0.44
CA PHE A 139 23.18 4.95 0.19
C PHE A 139 22.13 4.89 1.31
N LEU A 140 21.73 3.69 1.75
CA LEU A 140 20.80 3.54 2.86
C LEU A 140 21.37 4.05 4.19
N SER A 141 22.66 3.82 4.46
CA SER A 141 23.31 4.31 5.67
C SER A 141 23.41 5.83 5.72
N ASP A 142 23.51 6.47 4.54
CA ASP A 142 23.51 7.93 4.42
C ASP A 142 22.10 8.52 4.55
N LEU A 143 21.08 7.78 4.14
CA LEU A 143 19.69 8.23 4.10
C LEU A 143 18.93 7.95 5.41
N LEU A 144 19.12 6.77 6.01
CA LEU A 144 18.34 6.27 7.14
C LEU A 144 19.19 6.17 8.42
N TYR A 145 18.54 6.27 9.55
CA TYR A 145 19.16 5.94 10.82
C TYR A 145 19.45 4.44 10.89
N PRO A 146 20.58 4.02 11.49
CA PRO A 146 20.98 2.60 11.52
C PRO A 146 19.92 1.67 12.11
N GLU A 147 19.20 2.14 13.14
CA GLU A 147 18.12 1.40 13.79
C GLU A 147 16.89 1.17 12.93
N ASP A 148 16.68 1.96 11.87
CA ASP A 148 15.54 1.88 10.97
C ASP A 148 15.82 1.04 9.71
N ILE A 149 17.10 0.80 9.38
CA ILE A 149 17.50 -0.01 8.22
C ILE A 149 16.92 -1.44 8.28
N PRO A 150 16.91 -2.15 9.43
CA PRO A 150 16.28 -3.47 9.52
C PRO A 150 14.78 -3.45 9.19
N THR A 151 14.04 -2.42 9.63
CA THR A 151 12.62 -2.25 9.32
C THR A 151 12.41 -2.07 7.81
N PHE A 152 13.26 -1.27 7.17
CA PHE A 152 13.21 -1.04 5.72
C PHE A 152 13.54 -2.31 4.94
N GLN A 153 14.58 -3.05 5.35
CA GLN A 153 14.98 -4.33 4.77
C GLN A 153 13.83 -5.35 4.83
N GLU A 154 13.22 -5.51 5.99
CA GLU A 154 12.08 -6.40 6.19
C GLU A 154 10.90 -5.99 5.31
N TYR A 155 10.65 -4.69 5.14
CA TYR A 155 9.54 -4.22 4.33
C TYR A 155 9.74 -4.51 2.84
N ILE A 156 10.93 -4.26 2.29
CA ILE A 156 11.23 -4.59 0.89
C ILE A 156 11.18 -6.11 0.69
N GLY A 157 11.71 -6.88 1.63
CA GLY A 157 11.61 -8.34 1.62
C GLY A 157 10.14 -8.83 1.67
N TYR A 158 9.31 -8.22 2.51
CA TYR A 158 7.88 -8.51 2.59
C TYR A 158 7.15 -8.28 1.26
N CYS A 159 7.61 -7.34 0.45
CA CYS A 159 7.06 -7.09 -0.87
C CYS A 159 7.39 -8.18 -1.90
N LEU A 160 8.34 -9.09 -1.63
CA LEU A 160 8.68 -10.19 -2.54
C LEU A 160 7.63 -11.31 -2.56
N VAL A 161 6.79 -11.44 -1.54
CA VAL A 161 5.78 -12.49 -1.44
C VAL A 161 4.35 -11.94 -1.51
N PRO A 162 3.39 -12.65 -2.11
CA PRO A 162 1.99 -12.22 -2.20
C PRO A 162 1.23 -12.51 -0.89
N SER A 163 1.69 -11.94 0.23
CA SER A 163 1.12 -12.11 1.56
C SER A 163 0.84 -10.76 2.22
N THR A 164 -0.22 -10.62 2.97
CA THR A 164 -0.58 -9.42 3.75
C THR A 164 -0.47 -9.64 5.26
N LYS A 165 0.18 -10.74 5.68
CA LYS A 165 0.30 -11.12 7.11
C LYS A 165 0.91 -10.02 7.97
N GLY A 166 1.84 -9.22 7.45
CA GLY A 166 2.47 -8.12 8.18
C GLY A 166 1.54 -6.92 8.43
N GLN A 167 0.47 -6.76 7.64
CA GLN A 167 -0.55 -5.71 7.77
C GLN A 167 0.01 -4.30 7.92
N ARG A 168 1.07 -3.97 7.18
CA ARG A 168 1.76 -2.67 7.23
C ARG A 168 1.90 -2.06 5.84
N MET A 169 1.85 -0.74 5.80
CA MET A 169 2.37 0.11 4.74
C MET A 169 3.58 0.87 5.26
N MET A 170 4.41 1.41 4.37
CA MET A 170 5.60 2.15 4.75
C MET A 170 5.60 3.57 4.19
N ILE A 171 6.05 4.51 5.00
CA ILE A 171 6.26 5.90 4.63
C ILE A 171 7.69 6.28 4.98
N LEU A 172 8.46 6.71 3.98
CA LEU A 172 9.74 7.38 4.16
C LEU A 172 9.49 8.89 4.19
N LYS A 173 9.59 9.48 5.37
CA LYS A 173 9.41 10.91 5.60
C LYS A 173 10.75 11.64 5.61
N GLY A 174 10.83 12.78 4.93
CA GLY A 174 11.97 13.70 4.97
C GLY A 174 11.54 15.13 4.66
N GLU A 175 12.49 16.05 4.60
CA GLU A 175 12.23 17.48 4.35
C GLU A 175 12.32 17.84 2.87
N GLY A 176 12.87 16.94 2.04
CA GLY A 176 13.10 17.13 0.61
C GLY A 176 14.58 17.24 0.25
N GLY A 177 14.95 16.64 -0.87
CA GLY A 177 16.33 16.67 -1.37
C GLY A 177 17.31 15.67 -0.72
N GLU A 178 16.87 14.79 0.19
CA GLU A 178 17.71 13.75 0.81
C GLU A 178 17.99 12.58 -0.14
N GLY A 179 17.21 12.45 -1.21
CA GLY A 179 17.39 11.43 -2.24
C GLY A 179 16.46 10.22 -2.10
N LYS A 180 15.36 10.31 -1.37
CA LYS A 180 14.34 9.23 -1.24
C LYS A 180 13.92 8.64 -2.57
N SER A 181 13.66 9.49 -3.56
CA SER A 181 13.23 9.08 -4.92
C SER A 181 14.25 8.22 -5.67
N GLN A 182 15.55 8.21 -5.27
CA GLN A 182 16.54 7.32 -5.88
C GLN A 182 16.32 5.83 -5.55
N ILE A 183 15.48 5.53 -4.57
CA ILE A 183 15.05 4.17 -4.22
C ILE A 183 14.12 3.61 -5.30
N GLY A 184 13.20 4.42 -5.83
CA GLY A 184 12.19 4.02 -6.81
C GLY A 184 12.76 3.27 -8.01
N PRO A 185 13.76 3.81 -8.74
CA PRO A 185 14.40 3.14 -9.88
C PRO A 185 15.04 1.78 -9.54
N VAL A 186 15.59 1.62 -8.33
CA VAL A 186 16.17 0.34 -7.87
C VAL A 186 15.06 -0.69 -7.64
N LEU A 187 13.98 -0.28 -6.99
CA LEU A 187 12.81 -1.13 -6.79
C LEU A 187 12.14 -1.49 -8.12
N ALA A 188 12.03 -0.56 -9.05
CA ALA A 188 11.51 -0.82 -10.40
C ALA A 188 12.36 -1.89 -11.13
N ARG A 189 13.70 -1.84 -10.99
CA ARG A 189 14.60 -2.87 -11.53
C ARG A 189 14.41 -4.22 -10.85
N LEU A 190 14.18 -4.24 -9.53
CA LEU A 190 14.00 -5.46 -8.74
C LEU A 190 12.63 -6.11 -9.01
N PHE A 191 11.55 -5.34 -9.03
CA PHE A 191 10.18 -5.83 -9.10
C PHE A 191 9.65 -5.94 -10.54
N GLY A 192 10.17 -5.16 -11.48
CA GLY A 192 9.68 -5.11 -12.86
C GLY A 192 8.18 -4.81 -12.92
N CYS A 193 7.45 -5.58 -13.72
CA CYS A 193 5.99 -5.44 -13.88
C CYS A 193 5.17 -5.75 -12.62
N ASN A 194 5.79 -6.23 -11.56
CA ASN A 194 5.15 -6.47 -10.25
C ASN A 194 5.11 -5.21 -9.37
N MET A 195 5.72 -4.12 -9.81
CA MET A 195 5.65 -2.80 -9.21
C MET A 195 4.83 -1.85 -10.07
N LYS A 196 4.17 -0.91 -9.43
CA LYS A 196 3.45 0.19 -10.08
C LYS A 196 3.73 1.50 -9.36
N ASP A 197 3.98 2.56 -10.13
CA ASP A 197 3.99 3.93 -9.61
C ASP A 197 2.55 4.45 -9.57
N GLY A 198 2.20 5.16 -8.50
CA GLY A 198 0.85 5.68 -8.35
C GLY A 198 0.63 6.40 -7.02
N SER A 199 -0.53 7.03 -6.86
CA SER A 199 -0.85 7.81 -5.67
C SER A 199 -1.77 7.06 -4.72
N ILE A 200 -1.41 7.02 -3.43
CA ILE A 200 -2.23 6.45 -2.35
C ILE A 200 -3.53 7.24 -2.20
N ALA A 201 -3.50 8.57 -2.36
CA ALA A 201 -4.70 9.39 -2.34
C ALA A 201 -5.66 9.02 -3.47
N LYS A 202 -5.15 8.79 -4.70
CA LYS A 202 -5.97 8.35 -5.84
C LYS A 202 -6.63 7.00 -5.59
N ILE A 203 -5.92 6.06 -4.96
CA ILE A 203 -6.47 4.74 -4.59
C ILE A 203 -7.57 4.88 -3.54
N SER A 204 -7.38 5.78 -2.57
CA SER A 204 -8.39 6.08 -1.56
C SER A 204 -9.68 6.61 -2.18
N ASP A 205 -9.58 7.54 -3.11
CA ASP A 205 -10.72 8.29 -3.62
C ASP A 205 -11.37 7.68 -4.87
N ASN A 206 -10.63 6.89 -5.67
CA ASN A 206 -11.09 6.37 -6.95
C ASN A 206 -11.21 4.83 -6.93
N ARG A 207 -12.45 4.35 -7.02
CA ARG A 207 -12.75 2.90 -7.06
C ARG A 207 -12.07 2.15 -8.21
N PHE A 208 -11.91 2.78 -9.37
CA PHE A 208 -11.27 2.14 -10.53
C PHE A 208 -9.75 2.02 -10.36
N ALA A 209 -9.12 2.95 -9.67
CA ALA A 209 -7.68 2.90 -9.42
C ALA A 209 -7.26 1.70 -8.54
N ARG A 210 -8.18 1.16 -7.73
CA ARG A 210 -7.92 -0.04 -6.91
C ARG A 210 -7.73 -1.29 -7.75
N ALA A 211 -8.48 -1.44 -8.85
CA ALA A 211 -8.32 -2.57 -9.76
C ALA A 211 -6.95 -2.62 -10.44
N ASP A 212 -6.25 -1.48 -10.50
CA ASP A 212 -4.89 -1.41 -11.00
C ASP A 212 -3.86 -2.07 -10.08
N LEU A 213 -4.22 -2.33 -8.82
CA LEU A 213 -3.37 -3.02 -7.84
C LEU A 213 -3.52 -4.54 -7.88
N GLU A 214 -4.47 -5.05 -8.65
CA GLU A 214 -4.62 -6.49 -8.83
C GLU A 214 -3.34 -7.08 -9.43
N HIS A 215 -2.82 -8.13 -8.82
CA HIS A 215 -1.56 -8.81 -9.19
C HIS A 215 -0.27 -8.00 -8.98
N ILE A 216 -0.34 -6.84 -8.34
CA ILE A 216 0.83 -6.00 -8.06
C ILE A 216 1.38 -6.36 -6.66
N HIS A 217 2.70 -6.44 -6.54
CA HIS A 217 3.38 -6.67 -5.27
C HIS A 217 3.64 -5.35 -4.52
N LEU A 218 3.99 -4.29 -5.24
CA LEU A 218 4.38 -3.03 -4.65
C LEU A 218 3.81 -1.85 -5.44
N LEU A 219 3.09 -0.96 -4.75
CA LEU A 219 2.81 0.39 -5.22
C LEU A 219 3.77 1.36 -4.57
N VAL A 220 4.40 2.22 -5.37
CA VAL A 220 5.24 3.33 -4.91
C VAL A 220 4.55 4.65 -5.21
N ASP A 221 4.36 5.46 -4.18
CA ASP A 221 3.92 6.86 -4.27
C ASP A 221 5.14 7.75 -4.02
N ASP A 222 5.80 8.19 -5.10
CA ASP A 222 7.09 8.90 -5.03
C ASP A 222 6.95 10.35 -4.52
N ASP A 223 5.77 10.92 -4.61
CA ASP A 223 5.48 12.28 -4.13
C ASP A 223 4.11 12.31 -3.42
N MET A 224 4.06 11.60 -2.28
CA MET A 224 2.83 11.53 -1.50
C MET A 224 2.48 12.92 -0.96
N LYS A 225 1.32 13.42 -1.36
CA LYS A 225 0.81 14.70 -0.90
C LYS A 225 0.55 14.71 0.59
N MET A 226 0.81 15.85 1.22
CA MET A 226 0.57 16.11 2.65
C MET A 226 -0.91 16.26 3.01
N GLU A 227 -1.80 16.19 2.02
CA GLU A 227 -3.25 16.30 2.25
C GLU A 227 -3.77 15.07 2.99
N ALA A 228 -4.60 15.31 4.02
CA ALA A 228 -5.22 14.24 4.78
C ALA A 228 -6.21 13.43 3.92
N LEU A 229 -6.15 12.11 4.01
CA LEU A 229 -7.06 11.23 3.31
C LEU A 229 -8.50 11.39 3.82
N LYS A 230 -9.44 11.60 2.90
CA LYS A 230 -10.89 11.65 3.22
C LYS A 230 -11.42 10.29 3.65
N GLN A 231 -10.94 9.22 3.05
CA GLN A 231 -11.36 7.84 3.32
C GLN A 231 -10.16 6.94 3.50
N THR A 232 -9.96 6.40 4.70
CA THR A 232 -8.88 5.47 5.02
C THR A 232 -9.28 4.00 4.87
N ASN A 233 -10.58 3.73 4.71
CA ASN A 233 -11.12 2.36 4.69
C ASN A 233 -10.45 1.50 3.61
N TYR A 234 -10.26 2.04 2.42
CA TYR A 234 -9.67 1.30 1.31
C TYR A 234 -8.16 1.03 1.51
N VAL A 235 -7.42 2.02 2.02
CA VAL A 235 -6.01 1.82 2.39
C VAL A 235 -5.90 0.74 3.45
N LYS A 236 -6.73 0.79 4.50
CA LYS A 236 -6.78 -0.24 5.55
C LYS A 236 -7.13 -1.62 4.96
N SER A 237 -8.12 -1.70 4.08
CA SER A 237 -8.56 -2.96 3.47
C SER A 237 -7.48 -3.56 2.58
N ILE A 238 -6.78 -2.78 1.77
CA ILE A 238 -5.67 -3.24 0.92
C ILE A 238 -4.54 -3.80 1.77
N VAL A 239 -4.12 -3.05 2.80
CA VAL A 239 -3.01 -3.45 3.69
C VAL A 239 -3.32 -4.72 4.49
N THR A 240 -4.60 -5.02 4.73
CA THR A 240 -5.04 -6.19 5.51
C THR A 240 -5.83 -7.23 4.70
N ALA A 241 -5.85 -7.12 3.38
CA ALA A 241 -6.59 -8.04 2.52
C ALA A 241 -6.15 -9.49 2.74
N GLN A 242 -7.09 -10.39 3.00
CA GLN A 242 -6.82 -11.81 3.22
C GLN A 242 -7.25 -12.64 1.99
N GLY A 243 -6.94 -12.15 0.78
CA GLY A 243 -7.32 -12.84 -0.44
C GLY A 243 -7.93 -11.90 -1.47
N LYS A 244 -9.14 -12.21 -1.94
CA LYS A 244 -9.85 -11.43 -2.95
C LYS A 244 -10.56 -10.24 -2.33
N MET A 245 -10.60 -9.13 -3.08
CA MET A 245 -11.36 -7.92 -2.76
C MET A 245 -12.30 -7.60 -3.92
N ASP A 246 -13.38 -6.86 -3.62
CA ASP A 246 -14.26 -6.31 -4.63
C ASP A 246 -13.54 -5.19 -5.41
N LEU A 247 -13.40 -5.38 -6.71
CA LEU A 247 -12.71 -4.48 -7.63
C LEU A 247 -13.64 -4.07 -8.77
N GLU A 248 -13.47 -2.84 -9.24
CA GLU A 248 -14.26 -2.28 -10.32
C GLU A 248 -13.36 -1.75 -11.44
N ARG A 249 -13.73 -2.05 -12.71
CA ARG A 249 -13.15 -1.45 -13.91
C ARG A 249 -14.22 -0.71 -14.70
N LYS A 250 -13.84 0.32 -15.47
CA LYS A 250 -14.80 1.05 -16.31
C LYS A 250 -15.50 0.07 -17.26
N SER A 251 -16.82 0.18 -17.35
CA SER A 251 -17.67 -0.64 -18.22
C SER A 251 -17.62 -2.15 -17.96
N VAL A 252 -17.13 -2.57 -16.80
CA VAL A 252 -17.10 -3.96 -16.36
C VAL A 252 -17.80 -4.07 -15.00
N GLN A 253 -18.64 -5.10 -14.85
CA GLN A 253 -19.27 -5.38 -13.56
C GLN A 253 -18.19 -5.61 -12.48
N SER A 254 -18.45 -5.23 -11.22
CA SER A 254 -17.54 -5.51 -10.12
C SER A 254 -17.25 -7.01 -9.99
N TYR A 255 -16.05 -7.33 -9.62
CA TYR A 255 -15.58 -8.71 -9.52
C TYR A 255 -14.62 -8.90 -8.33
N GLN A 256 -14.43 -10.15 -7.92
CA GLN A 256 -13.51 -10.50 -6.85
C GLN A 256 -12.10 -10.74 -7.40
N GLY A 257 -11.18 -9.80 -7.17
CA GLY A 257 -9.78 -9.87 -7.60
C GLY A 257 -8.80 -10.08 -6.43
N TRP A 258 -7.68 -10.74 -6.69
CA TRP A 258 -6.63 -10.96 -5.69
C TRP A 258 -5.92 -9.66 -5.32
N MET A 259 -5.87 -9.38 -4.01
CA MET A 259 -5.24 -8.18 -3.48
C MET A 259 -4.15 -8.54 -2.47
N TYR A 260 -2.91 -8.23 -2.82
CA TYR A 260 -1.74 -8.40 -1.96
C TYR A 260 -0.71 -7.28 -2.14
N ALA A 261 -1.11 -6.16 -2.73
CA ALA A 261 -0.24 -5.01 -2.93
C ALA A 261 0.22 -4.40 -1.60
N ARG A 262 1.52 -4.03 -1.52
CA ARG A 262 2.08 -3.21 -0.45
C ARG A 262 2.16 -1.77 -0.93
N LEU A 263 2.06 -0.85 0.02
CA LEU A 263 2.06 0.58 -0.25
C LEU A 263 3.33 1.19 0.37
N LEU A 264 4.21 1.69 -0.47
CA LEU A 264 5.38 2.46 -0.06
C LEU A 264 5.19 3.91 -0.53
N ALA A 265 5.36 4.87 0.36
CA ALA A 265 5.30 6.28 0.02
C ALA A 265 6.59 7.00 0.39
N PHE A 266 7.01 7.92 -0.47
CA PHE A 266 8.00 8.93 -0.16
C PHE A 266 7.27 10.26 0.06
N SER A 267 7.54 10.93 1.16
CA SER A 267 6.80 12.13 1.54
C SER A 267 7.70 13.15 2.22
N ASN A 268 7.31 14.41 2.11
CA ASN A 268 7.85 15.50 2.88
C ASN A 268 6.96 15.86 4.08
N GLY A 269 5.97 15.02 4.40
CA GLY A 269 5.06 15.16 5.52
C GLY A 269 4.40 13.85 5.92
N ASP A 270 3.41 13.94 6.79
CA ASP A 270 2.75 12.80 7.41
C ASP A 270 1.46 12.43 6.67
N LEU A 271 1.20 11.14 6.50
CA LEU A 271 -0.08 10.66 5.99
C LEU A 271 -1.11 10.69 7.12
N GLN A 272 -1.94 11.70 7.10
CA GLN A 272 -3.01 11.89 8.06
C GLN A 272 -4.35 11.45 7.51
N SER A 273 -5.31 11.22 8.39
CA SER A 273 -6.71 11.00 8.05
C SER A 273 -7.54 12.22 8.44
N LEU A 274 -8.39 12.68 7.52
CA LEU A 274 -9.29 13.81 7.80
C LEU A 274 -10.36 13.46 8.84
N TYR A 275 -10.81 12.20 8.87
CA TYR A 275 -11.94 11.76 9.70
C TYR A 275 -11.66 10.53 10.56
N ASP A 276 -10.71 9.68 10.17
CA ASP A 276 -10.41 8.44 10.89
C ASP A 276 -9.30 8.67 11.93
N ARG A 277 -9.71 8.88 13.16
CA ARG A 277 -8.82 9.06 14.31
C ARG A 277 -8.65 7.78 15.11
N SER A 278 -9.07 6.65 14.54
CA SER A 278 -8.92 5.35 15.19
C SER A 278 -7.46 4.87 15.12
N ASN A 279 -7.04 4.14 16.15
CA ASN A 279 -5.75 3.47 16.17
C ASN A 279 -5.56 2.49 14.97
N GLY A 280 -6.68 2.12 14.32
CA GLY A 280 -6.71 1.18 13.21
C GLY A 280 -5.96 1.63 11.97
N PHE A 281 -5.91 2.94 11.68
CA PHE A 281 -5.18 3.50 10.54
C PHE A 281 -3.69 3.68 10.86
N TYR A 282 -3.38 4.33 11.98
CA TYR A 282 -2.00 4.67 12.34
C TYR A 282 -1.15 3.43 12.69
N ARG A 283 -1.71 2.43 13.37
CA ARG A 283 -0.98 1.19 13.69
C ARG A 283 -0.51 0.40 12.47
N ARG A 284 -1.06 0.69 11.27
CA ARG A 284 -0.69 0.04 10.02
C ARG A 284 0.43 0.75 9.27
N GLN A 285 0.92 1.86 9.79
CA GLN A 285 2.00 2.64 9.20
C GLN A 285 3.33 2.33 9.88
N LEU A 286 4.36 2.08 9.08
CA LEU A 286 5.76 2.12 9.44
C LEU A 286 6.30 3.44 8.92
N ILE A 287 6.68 4.35 9.82
CA ILE A 287 7.07 5.71 9.45
C ILE A 287 8.53 5.89 9.79
N LEU A 288 9.37 5.82 8.76
CA LEU A 288 10.81 6.03 8.87
C LEU A 288 11.14 7.47 8.48
N THR A 289 11.91 8.15 9.32
CA THR A 289 12.39 9.50 9.05
C THR A 289 13.79 9.43 8.47
N THR A 290 14.02 10.14 7.38
CA THR A 290 15.37 10.26 6.79
C THR A 290 16.26 11.10 7.69
N LYS A 291 17.56 10.89 7.59
CA LYS A 291 18.57 11.79 8.15
C LYS A 291 18.51 13.14 7.43
N GLU A 292 18.90 14.18 8.15
CA GLU A 292 19.12 15.49 7.55
C GLU A 292 20.21 15.40 6.47
N LYS A 293 20.00 16.18 5.40
CA LYS A 293 20.98 16.25 4.32
C LYS A 293 22.27 16.88 4.81
N PRO A 294 23.43 16.22 4.72
CA PRO A 294 24.71 16.83 5.07
C PRO A 294 24.97 18.08 4.22
N VAL A 295 25.46 19.16 4.84
CA VAL A 295 25.73 20.45 4.18
C VAL A 295 26.67 20.28 2.98
N ASN A 296 27.64 19.37 3.07
CA ASN A 296 28.67 19.11 2.04
C ASN A 296 28.39 17.83 1.23
N ARG A 297 27.12 17.42 1.09
CA ARG A 297 26.79 16.23 0.29
C ARG A 297 27.19 16.42 -1.17
N VAL A 298 28.04 15.53 -1.66
CA VAL A 298 28.37 15.44 -3.09
C VAL A 298 27.18 14.78 -3.79
N TYR A 299 26.60 15.50 -4.75
CA TYR A 299 25.52 14.96 -5.59
C TYR A 299 26.12 14.00 -6.63
N ASP A 300 25.63 12.76 -6.64
CA ASP A 300 25.97 11.75 -7.64
C ASP A 300 24.74 11.51 -8.53
N PRO A 301 24.71 12.04 -9.77
CA PRO A 301 23.55 11.89 -10.67
C PRO A 301 23.30 10.44 -11.09
N ASP A 302 24.34 9.59 -11.06
CA ASP A 302 24.29 8.20 -11.49
C ASP A 302 24.05 7.22 -10.35
N ILE A 303 23.75 7.68 -9.14
CA ILE A 303 23.64 6.83 -7.96
C ILE A 303 22.62 5.71 -8.14
N ALA A 304 21.46 6.01 -8.75
CA ALA A 304 20.43 5.00 -9.03
C ALA A 304 20.93 3.94 -10.01
N GLU A 305 21.65 4.34 -11.08
CA GLU A 305 22.20 3.39 -12.05
C GLU A 305 23.29 2.50 -11.44
N LYS A 306 24.11 3.04 -10.53
CA LYS A 306 25.09 2.25 -9.78
C LYS A 306 24.40 1.22 -8.88
N MET A 307 23.37 1.63 -8.14
CA MET A 307 22.60 0.72 -7.29
C MET A 307 21.84 -0.35 -8.10
N LYS A 308 21.29 -0.02 -9.27
CA LYS A 308 20.62 -0.99 -10.16
C LYS A 308 21.53 -2.11 -10.63
N ARG A 309 22.84 -1.84 -10.81
CA ARG A 309 23.81 -2.87 -11.19
C ARG A 309 24.01 -3.92 -10.10
N GLU A 310 23.75 -3.56 -8.84
CA GLU A 310 23.85 -4.45 -7.67
C GLU A 310 22.53 -5.20 -7.37
N VAL A 311 21.57 -5.25 -8.32
CA VAL A 311 20.20 -5.75 -8.05
C VAL A 311 20.14 -7.16 -7.50
N GLU A 312 21.05 -8.08 -7.85
CA GLU A 312 21.12 -9.43 -7.28
C GLU A 312 21.47 -9.37 -5.79
N GLY A 313 22.45 -8.55 -5.43
CA GLY A 313 22.80 -8.30 -4.03
C GLY A 313 21.68 -7.61 -3.24
N VAL A 314 20.99 -6.65 -3.87
CA VAL A 314 19.79 -5.99 -3.28
C VAL A 314 18.67 -7.00 -3.06
N PHE A 315 18.46 -7.93 -3.99
CA PHE A 315 17.51 -9.03 -3.84
C PHE A 315 17.85 -9.91 -2.63
N LEU A 316 19.12 -10.36 -2.51
CA LEU A 316 19.54 -11.17 -1.36
C LEU A 316 19.36 -10.40 -0.04
N TRP A 317 19.77 -9.14 0.00
CA TRP A 317 19.58 -8.28 1.16
C TRP A 317 18.08 -8.18 1.56
N ALA A 318 17.20 -7.98 0.59
CA ALA A 318 15.75 -7.95 0.84
C ALA A 318 15.22 -9.32 1.30
N PHE A 319 15.72 -10.41 0.70
CA PHE A 319 15.33 -11.77 1.07
C PHE A 319 15.72 -12.13 2.51
N GLU A 320 16.92 -11.75 2.96
CA GLU A 320 17.34 -11.88 4.37
C GLU A 320 16.36 -11.14 5.31
N GLY A 321 15.91 -9.94 4.93
CA GLY A 321 14.88 -9.21 5.66
C GLY A 321 13.56 -9.96 5.74
N LEU A 322 13.12 -10.58 4.64
CA LEU A 322 11.91 -11.42 4.61
C LEU A 322 12.05 -12.64 5.53
N GLN A 323 13.18 -13.31 5.51
CA GLN A 323 13.42 -14.48 6.38
C GLN A 323 13.36 -14.08 7.86
N ARG A 324 13.97 -12.97 8.24
CA ARG A 324 13.90 -12.43 9.60
C ARG A 324 12.47 -12.08 9.99
N LEU A 325 11.73 -11.40 9.12
CA LEU A 325 10.34 -11.06 9.34
C LEU A 325 9.44 -12.31 9.48
N ALA A 326 9.65 -13.31 8.66
CA ALA A 326 8.90 -14.58 8.71
C ALA A 326 9.20 -15.34 10.01
N ALA A 327 10.47 -15.41 10.43
CA ALA A 327 10.89 -15.99 11.71
C ALA A 327 10.25 -15.28 12.90
N ASN A 328 9.99 -13.96 12.78
CA ASN A 328 9.27 -13.16 13.79
C ASN A 328 7.75 -13.14 13.57
N SER A 329 7.18 -14.14 12.89
CA SER A 329 5.73 -14.25 12.64
C SER A 329 5.14 -13.01 11.96
N PHE A 330 5.85 -12.41 11.02
CA PHE A 330 5.51 -11.17 10.30
C PHE A 330 5.32 -9.94 11.20
N ARG A 331 5.98 -9.90 12.35
CA ARG A 331 6.09 -8.72 13.20
C ARG A 331 7.37 -7.98 12.85
N PHE A 332 7.23 -6.75 12.36
CA PHE A 332 8.36 -5.91 11.96
C PHE A 332 9.23 -5.53 13.16
N THR A 333 10.53 -5.43 12.91
CA THR A 333 11.47 -4.77 13.81
C THR A 333 11.20 -3.27 13.76
N GLU A 334 10.58 -2.72 14.80
CA GLU A 334 10.30 -1.28 14.91
C GLU A 334 11.27 -0.65 15.91
N SER A 335 12.04 0.34 15.47
CA SER A 335 12.92 1.11 16.34
C SER A 335 12.10 2.00 17.29
N PRO A 336 12.68 2.48 18.42
CA PRO A 336 12.03 3.49 19.25
C PRO A 336 11.64 4.75 18.45
N ARG A 337 12.45 5.14 17.46
CA ARG A 337 12.16 6.26 16.54
C ARG A 337 10.90 6.00 15.71
N THR A 338 10.80 4.83 15.07
CA THR A 338 9.62 4.42 14.27
C THR A 338 8.35 4.43 15.13
N LEU A 339 8.44 3.92 16.38
CA LEU A 339 7.33 3.94 17.33
C LEU A 339 6.94 5.37 17.72
N ASN A 340 7.90 6.23 18.03
CA ASN A 340 7.68 7.63 18.38
C ASN A 340 7.08 8.41 17.21
N ASN A 341 7.57 8.23 15.99
CA ASN A 341 7.00 8.87 14.80
C ASN A 341 5.51 8.56 14.67
N ARG A 342 5.12 7.29 14.85
CA ARG A 342 3.73 6.87 14.77
C ARG A 342 2.87 7.49 15.87
N GLU A 343 3.33 7.51 17.10
CA GLU A 343 2.60 8.13 18.22
C GLU A 343 2.50 9.64 18.05
N TYR A 344 3.55 10.30 17.58
CA TYR A 344 3.53 11.74 17.27
C TYR A 344 2.44 12.07 16.25
N ILE A 345 2.40 11.39 15.10
CA ILE A 345 1.39 11.64 14.05
C ILE A 345 -0.03 11.35 14.54
N LYS A 346 -0.19 10.31 15.35
CA LYS A 346 -1.49 9.99 15.97
C LYS A 346 -1.95 11.10 16.92
N ARG A 347 -1.05 11.70 17.69
CA ARG A 347 -1.33 12.84 18.56
C ARG A 347 -1.64 14.09 17.76
N ASP A 348 -0.81 14.41 16.78
CA ASP A 348 -1.01 15.58 15.90
C ASP A 348 -2.34 15.49 15.13
N ALA A 349 -2.75 14.31 14.68
CA ALA A 349 -4.06 14.09 14.07
C ALA A 349 -5.22 14.14 15.08
N ASN A 350 -4.96 14.05 16.38
CA ASN A 350 -5.98 14.05 17.44
C ASN A 350 -5.52 14.82 18.66
N ASN A 351 -5.51 16.15 18.53
CA ASN A 351 -5.12 17.08 19.58
C ASN A 351 -5.95 16.99 20.88
N ALA A 352 -7.06 16.23 20.88
CA ALA A 352 -7.80 15.92 22.11
C ALA A 352 -6.97 15.06 23.08
N ILE A 353 -5.97 14.30 22.61
CA ILE A 353 -5.05 13.55 23.48
C ILE A 353 -4.20 14.56 24.28
N ASP A 354 -3.59 15.52 23.58
CA ASP A 354 -2.73 16.52 24.20
C ASP A 354 -3.52 17.42 25.14
N PHE A 355 -4.78 17.75 24.78
CA PHE A 355 -5.69 18.45 25.69
C PHE A 355 -5.92 17.67 26.99
N MET A 356 -6.23 16.38 26.91
CA MET A 356 -6.47 15.55 28.12
C MET A 356 -5.23 15.38 29.00
N GLU A 357 -4.03 15.52 28.42
CA GLU A 357 -2.74 15.48 29.12
C GLU A 357 -2.20 16.88 29.49
N SER A 358 -2.87 17.95 29.04
CA SER A 358 -2.45 19.33 29.29
C SER A 358 -2.68 19.77 30.74
N SER A 359 -1.82 20.63 31.23
CA SER A 359 -1.99 21.27 32.55
C SER A 359 -2.68 22.64 32.43
N GLY A 360 -3.44 23.01 33.44
CA GLY A 360 -4.02 24.36 33.55
C GLY A 360 -5.45 24.51 33.03
N TYR A 361 -6.00 23.55 32.30
CA TYR A 361 -7.36 23.62 31.75
C TYR A 361 -8.31 22.65 32.43
N ILE A 362 -7.83 21.43 32.66
CA ILE A 362 -8.55 20.37 33.36
C ILE A 362 -7.61 19.61 34.30
N ARG A 363 -8.20 18.91 35.26
CA ARG A 363 -7.51 17.97 36.12
C ARG A 363 -8.32 16.69 36.24
N LEU A 364 -7.69 15.52 36.10
CA LEU A 364 -8.35 14.24 36.35
C LEU A 364 -8.48 14.05 37.87
N LYS A 365 -9.73 13.95 38.40
CA LYS A 365 -10.02 13.88 39.82
C LYS A 365 -11.37 13.20 40.04
N ALA A 366 -11.37 12.07 40.72
CA ALA A 366 -12.49 11.13 40.82
C ALA A 366 -13.82 11.77 41.28
N ASP A 367 -13.77 12.68 42.25
CA ASP A 367 -14.97 13.26 42.88
C ASP A 367 -15.53 14.49 42.15
N MET A 368 -14.95 14.82 41.01
CA MET A 368 -15.35 16.02 40.24
C MET A 368 -16.09 15.63 38.97
N SER A 369 -16.82 16.59 38.44
CA SER A 369 -17.60 16.39 37.22
C SER A 369 -17.64 17.61 36.35
N VAL A 370 -17.82 17.42 35.05
CA VAL A 370 -17.96 18.48 34.07
C VAL A 370 -19.03 18.11 33.03
N THR A 371 -19.80 19.06 32.56
CA THR A 371 -20.78 18.78 31.50
C THR A 371 -20.08 18.57 30.17
N SER A 372 -20.64 17.72 29.29
CA SER A 372 -20.07 17.48 27.95
C SER A 372 -19.90 18.79 27.14
N LYS A 373 -20.82 19.73 27.31
CA LYS A 373 -20.79 21.03 26.63
C LYS A 373 -19.65 21.92 27.16
N GLU A 374 -19.50 21.98 28.46
CA GLU A 374 -18.45 22.75 29.14
C GLU A 374 -17.06 22.19 28.81
N LEU A 375 -16.86 20.87 28.91
CA LEU A 375 -15.58 20.24 28.57
C LEU A 375 -15.17 20.50 27.12
N TYR A 376 -16.13 20.46 26.18
CA TYR A 376 -15.86 20.81 24.79
C TYR A 376 -15.52 22.30 24.60
N ALA A 377 -16.14 23.18 25.36
CA ALA A 377 -15.82 24.61 25.33
C ALA A 377 -14.41 24.88 25.87
N ILE A 378 -14.01 24.22 26.96
CA ILE A 378 -12.64 24.30 27.52
C ILE A 378 -11.62 23.79 26.51
N TYR A 379 -11.93 22.67 25.84
CA TYR A 379 -11.10 22.13 24.76
C TYR A 379 -10.95 23.13 23.59
N GLY A 380 -12.03 23.86 23.24
CA GLY A 380 -11.98 24.89 22.22
C GLY A 380 -11.06 26.05 22.59
N ILE A 381 -11.10 26.50 23.85
CA ILE A 381 -10.19 27.55 24.36
C ILE A 381 -8.74 27.06 24.31
N TRP A 382 -8.48 25.85 24.79
CA TRP A 382 -7.15 25.27 24.71
C TRP A 382 -6.61 25.20 23.27
N CYS A 383 -7.44 24.80 22.31
CA CYS A 383 -7.04 24.78 20.90
C CYS A 383 -6.68 26.18 20.39
N ASP A 384 -7.50 27.18 20.70
CA ASP A 384 -7.28 28.57 20.24
C ASP A 384 -5.97 29.14 20.80
N GLU A 385 -5.71 28.93 22.07
CA GLU A 385 -4.47 29.42 22.76
C GLU A 385 -3.20 28.69 22.24
N ASN A 386 -3.35 27.46 21.71
CA ASN A 386 -2.23 26.70 21.14
C ASN A 386 -2.16 26.78 19.60
N GLY A 387 -2.96 27.64 18.96
CA GLY A 387 -2.98 27.79 17.49
C GLY A 387 -3.48 26.55 16.75
N LEU A 388 -4.32 25.73 17.41
CA LEU A 388 -4.85 24.48 16.88
C LEU A 388 -6.32 24.64 16.47
N THR A 389 -6.75 23.82 15.51
CA THR A 389 -8.18 23.76 15.15
C THR A 389 -8.88 22.69 15.97
N PRO A 390 -9.97 23.02 16.72
CA PRO A 390 -10.70 22.01 17.49
C PRO A 390 -11.39 20.99 16.58
N ILE A 391 -11.33 19.73 16.95
CA ILE A 391 -12.11 18.68 16.29
C ILE A 391 -13.60 18.87 16.59
N ARG A 392 -14.46 18.39 15.68
CA ARG A 392 -15.92 18.52 15.88
C ARG A 392 -16.36 17.90 17.21
N GLN A 393 -17.33 18.52 17.88
CA GLN A 393 -17.85 18.09 19.19
C GLN A 393 -18.19 16.59 19.23
N ARG A 394 -18.83 16.05 18.18
CA ARG A 394 -19.15 14.62 18.10
C ARG A 394 -17.86 13.78 18.12
N SER A 395 -16.84 14.15 17.35
CA SER A 395 -15.57 13.43 17.29
C SER A 395 -14.82 13.50 18.63
N PHE A 396 -14.90 14.62 19.33
CA PHE A 396 -14.34 14.79 20.67
C PHE A 396 -15.05 13.88 21.69
N SER A 397 -16.38 13.86 21.67
CA SER A 397 -17.18 12.96 22.51
C SER A 397 -16.89 11.49 22.21
N ASP A 398 -16.82 11.10 20.92
CA ASP A 398 -16.49 9.73 20.51
C ASP A 398 -15.07 9.34 20.98
N PHE A 399 -14.12 10.26 20.95
CA PHE A 399 -12.77 10.05 21.49
C PHE A 399 -12.81 9.77 23.00
N LEU A 400 -13.50 10.58 23.77
CA LEU A 400 -13.64 10.39 25.23
C LEU A 400 -14.33 9.08 25.57
N MET A 401 -15.44 8.76 24.87
CA MET A 401 -16.17 7.49 25.07
C MET A 401 -15.31 6.25 24.86
N ARG A 402 -14.38 6.29 23.89
CA ARG A 402 -13.45 5.18 23.62
C ARG A 402 -12.31 5.10 24.65
N ASN A 403 -12.04 6.17 25.36
CA ASN A 403 -10.91 6.30 26.28
C ASN A 403 -11.33 6.47 27.75
N LEU A 404 -12.60 6.20 28.09
CA LEU A 404 -13.10 6.33 29.47
C LEU A 404 -12.23 5.59 30.49
N LYS A 405 -11.85 4.35 30.18
CA LYS A 405 -10.98 3.55 31.05
C LYS A 405 -9.56 4.11 31.17
N THR A 406 -9.01 4.65 30.06
CA THR A 406 -7.65 5.20 30.02
C THR A 406 -7.52 6.42 30.93
N TYR A 407 -8.55 7.27 30.96
CA TYR A 407 -8.56 8.48 31.77
C TYR A 407 -9.34 8.32 33.09
N ASN A 408 -9.81 7.10 33.40
CA ASN A 408 -10.63 6.80 34.57
C ASN A 408 -11.87 7.67 34.69
N LEU A 409 -12.63 7.78 33.60
CA LEU A 409 -13.84 8.61 33.49
C LEU A 409 -15.10 7.76 33.44
N GLU A 410 -16.22 8.35 33.87
CA GLU A 410 -17.55 7.81 33.68
C GLU A 410 -18.43 8.82 32.92
N HIS A 411 -19.12 8.39 31.85
CA HIS A 411 -20.06 9.22 31.12
C HIS A 411 -21.48 8.98 31.64
N THR A 412 -22.11 10.03 32.16
CA THR A 412 -23.39 9.95 32.84
C THR A 412 -24.30 11.14 32.53
N ASN A 413 -25.60 10.99 32.73
CA ASN A 413 -26.60 12.05 32.61
C ASN A 413 -26.93 12.68 33.97
N THR A 414 -26.17 12.41 35.02
CA THR A 414 -26.41 12.92 36.37
C THR A 414 -25.62 14.17 36.71
N VAL A 415 -24.76 14.66 35.80
CA VAL A 415 -24.00 15.88 36.02
C VAL A 415 -24.92 17.10 36.05
N THR A 416 -24.73 17.96 37.03
CA THR A 416 -25.55 19.18 37.19
C THR A 416 -24.86 20.37 36.53
N ASN A 417 -25.60 21.08 35.66
CA ASN A 417 -25.11 22.30 35.04
C ASN A 417 -25.29 23.52 35.98
N ALA A 418 -24.81 24.69 35.59
CA ALA A 418 -24.90 25.95 36.36
C ALA A 418 -26.34 26.38 36.69
N THR A 419 -27.38 25.86 35.99
CA THR A 419 -28.78 26.15 36.26
C THR A 419 -29.47 25.08 37.14
N GLY A 420 -28.70 24.14 37.69
CA GLY A 420 -29.22 23.06 38.56
C GLY A 420 -29.90 21.92 37.80
N ARG A 421 -29.85 21.88 36.46
CA ARG A 421 -30.43 20.81 35.64
C ARG A 421 -29.43 19.67 35.42
N ARG A 422 -29.91 18.42 35.49
CA ARG A 422 -29.16 17.24 35.13
C ARG A 422 -28.94 17.17 33.61
N VAL A 423 -27.70 17.00 33.17
CA VAL A 423 -27.30 16.94 31.79
C VAL A 423 -26.21 15.88 31.61
N TRP A 424 -25.97 15.47 30.37
CA TRP A 424 -24.84 14.57 30.05
C TRP A 424 -23.49 15.23 30.32
N GLY A 425 -22.61 14.49 30.96
CA GLY A 425 -21.25 14.92 31.30
C GLY A 425 -20.37 13.77 31.69
N TYR A 426 -19.21 14.12 32.25
CA TYR A 426 -18.19 13.18 32.67
C TYR A 426 -17.88 13.37 34.15
N LEU A 427 -17.88 12.25 34.89
CA LEU A 427 -17.28 12.16 36.22
C LEU A 427 -15.78 11.87 36.08
N GLY A 428 -14.96 12.34 36.99
CA GLY A 428 -13.52 12.12 36.99
C GLY A 428 -12.73 13.29 36.41
N ILE A 429 -13.38 14.42 36.06
CA ILE A 429 -12.73 15.64 35.54
C ILE A 429 -13.14 16.85 36.36
N GLU A 430 -12.15 17.62 36.82
CA GLU A 430 -12.29 18.95 37.42
C GLU A 430 -11.93 19.99 36.34
N PRO A 431 -12.87 20.90 35.94
CA PRO A 431 -12.54 22.03 35.13
C PRO A 431 -11.73 23.05 35.95
N LEU A 432 -10.61 23.52 35.40
CA LEU A 432 -9.75 24.54 36.05
C LEU A 432 -10.01 25.94 35.52
N ILE A 433 -10.71 26.05 34.40
CA ILE A 433 -11.18 27.31 33.80
C ILE A 433 -12.69 27.24 33.58
N SER A 434 -13.37 28.39 33.66
CA SER A 434 -14.81 28.47 33.43
C SER A 434 -15.08 29.17 32.08
N PRO A 435 -15.49 28.45 31.05
CA PRO A 435 -15.85 29.05 29.78
C PRO A 435 -17.18 29.80 29.93
N ARG A 436 -17.24 31.07 29.48
CA ARG A 436 -18.55 31.75 29.30
C ARG A 436 -19.26 31.13 28.11
N ILE A 437 -20.21 30.22 28.36
CA ILE A 437 -21.02 29.59 27.32
C ILE A 437 -22.15 30.55 26.95
N SER A 438 -22.04 31.27 25.82
CA SER A 438 -23.18 32.02 25.26
C SER A 438 -24.22 31.10 24.72
N GLU A 439 -25.51 31.40 24.84
CA GLU A 439 -26.62 30.59 24.34
C GLU A 439 -26.62 30.35 22.81
N ASN A 440 -25.82 31.12 22.06
CA ASN A 440 -25.65 31.07 20.59
C ASN A 440 -24.39 30.33 20.11
N TRP A 441 -23.90 29.37 20.87
CA TRP A 441 -22.70 28.61 20.49
C TRP A 441 -22.94 27.74 19.24
N GLY A 442 -22.52 28.23 18.12
CA GLY A 442 -22.61 27.60 16.78
C GLY A 442 -22.15 28.50 15.65
N LYS A 443 -21.93 29.81 15.92
CA LYS A 443 -21.64 30.79 14.87
C LYS A 443 -20.52 31.80 15.16
N SER A 444 -19.83 31.79 16.33
CA SER A 444 -18.75 32.72 16.63
C SER A 444 -17.82 32.22 17.74
N LEU A 445 -16.53 32.47 17.59
CA LEU A 445 -15.46 32.18 18.53
C LEU A 445 -15.71 32.85 19.90
N CYS A 446 -15.48 32.12 21.00
CA CYS A 446 -15.58 32.64 22.36
C CYS A 446 -14.47 33.61 22.64
N THR A 447 -14.83 34.81 23.13
CA THR A 447 -13.86 35.76 23.74
C THR A 447 -13.67 35.40 25.21
N TYR A 448 -12.44 35.10 25.60
CA TYR A 448 -11.99 34.95 26.99
C TYR A 448 -11.88 36.30 27.65
N VAL A 449 -12.42 36.45 28.86
CA VAL A 449 -12.17 37.60 29.74
C VAL A 449 -11.60 37.03 31.04
N PRO A 450 -10.31 37.29 31.38
CA PRO A 450 -9.75 36.86 32.66
C PRO A 450 -10.45 37.57 33.80
N GLU A 451 -10.82 36.83 34.85
CA GLU A 451 -11.25 37.46 36.11
C GLU A 451 -10.04 38.10 36.78
N SER A 452 -10.18 39.37 37.13
CA SER A 452 -9.22 40.18 37.88
C SER A 452 -9.17 39.81 39.34
#